data_9a790cf67d2c815a88b03db5de538433
#
_entry.id   9a790cf67d2c815a88b03db5de538433
#
_cell.length_a   1.000
_cell.length_b   1.000
_cell.length_c   1.000
_cell.angle_alpha   90.00
_cell.angle_beta   90.00
_cell.angle_gamma   90.00
#
_symmetry.space_group_name_H-M   'P 1'
#
loop_
_entity.id
_entity.type
_entity.pdbx_description
1 polymer ?
#
loop_
_entity_poly.entity_id
_entity_poly.type
_entity_poly.pdbx_seq_one_letter_code
_entity_poly.pdbx_strand_id
1 'polypeptide(L)'
;PIALIDEQMPIVVIAVNSNHYDKVVSNIQEIKSRKGKIIAVVTEGDTVVKELADYIMEVPNTPETLSPLVTTIPLQLLSYHIALMLGRNVDQPRNLAKAVTVE
;
A
#
# COMPACT_ATOMS: atom_id res chain seq x y z
N PRO A 1 -12.24 -8.76 -1.65
CA PRO A 1 -12.35 -9.77 -0.62
C PRO A 1 -11.16 -10.73 -0.63
N ILE A 2 -10.75 -11.19 0.54
CA ILE A 2 -9.59 -12.09 0.72
C ILE A 2 -9.72 -13.37 -0.09
N ALA A 3 -10.94 -13.84 -0.35
CA ALA A 3 -11.20 -15.04 -1.13
C ALA A 3 -10.72 -14.96 -2.60
N LEU A 4 -10.47 -13.76 -3.12
CA LEU A 4 -10.04 -13.54 -4.51
C LEU A 4 -8.51 -13.38 -4.64
N ILE A 5 -7.78 -13.48 -3.54
CA ILE A 5 -6.32 -13.32 -3.53
C ILE A 5 -5.66 -14.56 -4.13
N ASP A 6 -4.73 -14.34 -5.06
CA ASP A 6 -3.88 -15.34 -5.67
C ASP A 6 -2.45 -14.79 -5.88
N GLU A 7 -1.59 -15.63 -6.46
CA GLU A 7 -0.17 -15.27 -6.69
C GLU A 7 0.03 -14.13 -7.69
N GLN A 8 -0.96 -13.83 -8.52
CA GLN A 8 -0.87 -12.82 -9.58
C GLN A 8 -1.38 -11.44 -9.13
N MET A 9 -1.97 -11.36 -7.94
CA MET A 9 -2.59 -10.16 -7.41
C MET A 9 -1.77 -9.59 -6.26
N PRO A 10 -0.93 -8.56 -6.51
CA PRO A 10 -0.20 -7.90 -5.44
C PRO A 10 -1.15 -7.10 -4.55
N ILE A 11 -0.90 -7.14 -3.26
CA ILE A 11 -1.71 -6.47 -2.24
C ILE A 11 -0.85 -5.47 -1.52
N VAL A 12 -1.31 -4.23 -1.45
CA VAL A 12 -0.67 -3.20 -0.65
C VAL A 12 -1.34 -3.13 0.70
N VAL A 13 -0.57 -3.28 1.76
CA VAL A 13 -1.04 -3.25 3.15
C VAL A 13 -0.37 -2.12 3.89
N ILE A 14 -1.16 -1.32 4.59
CA ILE A 14 -0.66 -0.30 5.52
C ILE A 14 -0.63 -0.93 6.91
N ALA A 15 0.57 -1.22 7.40
CA ALA A 15 0.82 -1.90 8.67
C ALA A 15 1.67 -1.02 9.61
N VAL A 16 1.25 0.22 9.78
CA VAL A 16 1.92 1.16 10.68
C VAL A 16 1.52 0.91 12.13
N ASN A 17 2.35 1.39 13.05
CA ASN A 17 2.10 1.24 14.48
C ASN A 17 0.79 1.94 14.86
N SER A 18 -0.17 1.17 15.34
CA SER A 18 -1.52 1.63 15.71
C SER A 18 -2.20 0.62 16.65
N ASN A 19 -3.37 1.00 17.17
CA ASN A 19 -4.19 0.11 17.99
C ASN A 19 -4.71 -1.13 17.25
N HIS A 20 -4.64 -1.13 15.91
CA HIS A 20 -5.13 -2.21 15.06
C HIS A 20 -3.99 -3.05 14.47
N TYR A 21 -2.75 -2.81 14.87
CA TYR A 21 -1.57 -3.46 14.30
C TYR A 21 -1.67 -4.99 14.34
N ASP A 22 -2.03 -5.58 15.47
CA ASP A 22 -2.13 -7.05 15.61
C ASP A 22 -3.16 -7.64 14.65
N LYS A 23 -4.26 -6.94 14.43
CA LYS A 23 -5.29 -7.36 13.49
C LYS A 23 -4.79 -7.29 12.05
N VAL A 24 -4.02 -6.27 11.72
CA VAL A 24 -3.39 -6.15 10.40
C VAL A 24 -2.39 -7.28 10.18
N VAL A 25 -1.57 -7.61 11.18
CA VAL A 25 -0.63 -8.74 11.12
C VAL A 25 -1.37 -10.06 10.85
N SER A 26 -2.47 -10.31 11.55
CA SER A 26 -3.30 -11.51 11.32
C SER A 26 -3.85 -11.57 9.89
N ASN A 27 -4.29 -10.44 9.34
CA ASN A 27 -4.76 -10.37 7.96
C ASN A 27 -3.62 -10.63 6.97
N ILE A 28 -2.42 -10.14 7.24
CA ILE A 28 -1.23 -10.40 6.42
C ILE A 28 -0.92 -11.91 6.39
N GLN A 29 -0.96 -12.56 7.54
CA GLN A 29 -0.75 -14.01 7.63
C GLN A 29 -1.79 -14.79 6.82
N GLU A 30 -3.05 -14.38 6.85
CA GLU A 30 -4.09 -14.99 6.03
C GLU A 30 -3.84 -14.78 4.53
N ILE A 31 -3.44 -13.59 4.12
CA ILE A 31 -3.06 -13.31 2.73
C ILE A 31 -1.90 -14.21 2.29
N LYS A 32 -0.89 -14.36 3.12
CA LYS A 32 0.27 -15.21 2.83
C LYS A 32 -0.12 -16.69 2.73
N SER A 33 -1.05 -17.17 3.54
CA SER A 33 -1.54 -18.55 3.46
C SER A 33 -2.21 -18.85 2.11
N ARG A 34 -2.70 -17.81 1.43
CA ARG A 34 -3.30 -17.88 0.08
C ARG A 34 -2.28 -17.56 -1.03
N LYS A 35 -0.99 -17.52 -0.71
CA LYS A 35 0.13 -17.23 -1.62
C LYS A 35 0.07 -15.83 -2.24
N GLY A 36 -0.61 -14.89 -1.60
CA GLY A 36 -0.64 -13.49 -2.03
C GLY A 36 0.72 -12.81 -1.93
N LYS A 37 1.03 -11.93 -2.86
CA LYS A 37 2.20 -11.05 -2.82
C LYS A 37 1.88 -9.78 -2.07
N ILE A 38 2.71 -9.43 -1.10
CA ILE A 38 2.45 -8.30 -0.20
C ILE A 38 3.52 -7.22 -0.35
N ILE A 39 3.05 -6.00 -0.57
CA ILE A 39 3.82 -4.77 -0.45
C ILE A 39 3.32 -4.08 0.83
N ALA A 40 4.14 -3.98 1.85
CA ALA A 40 3.73 -3.41 3.12
C ALA A 40 4.36 -2.04 3.38
N VAL A 41 3.54 -1.08 3.79
CA VAL A 41 3.98 0.18 4.37
C VAL A 41 4.02 0.00 5.88
N VAL A 42 5.19 0.09 6.47
CA VAL A 42 5.42 -0.16 7.90
C VAL A 42 6.07 1.03 8.58
N THR A 43 5.91 1.12 9.89
CA THR A 43 6.66 2.06 10.70
C THR A 43 8.14 1.63 10.76
N GLU A 44 9.05 2.58 10.71
CA GLU A 44 10.48 2.32 10.88
C GLU A 44 10.75 1.48 12.13
N GLY A 45 11.65 0.51 12.01
CA GLY A 45 11.97 -0.41 13.10
C GLY A 45 11.02 -1.60 13.24
N ASP A 46 10.02 -1.74 12.39
CA ASP A 46 9.16 -2.93 12.37
C ASP A 46 9.98 -4.18 12.04
N THR A 47 9.75 -5.26 12.78
CA THR A 47 10.43 -6.54 12.56
C THR A 47 9.47 -7.64 12.15
N VAL A 48 8.22 -7.59 12.58
CA VAL A 48 7.22 -8.65 12.37
C VAL A 48 6.74 -8.68 10.92
N VAL A 49 6.25 -7.54 10.41
CA VAL A 49 5.74 -7.46 9.04
C VAL A 49 6.86 -7.59 8.02
N LYS A 50 8.08 -7.14 8.35
CA LYS A 50 9.25 -7.32 7.48
C LYS A 50 9.53 -8.78 7.13
N GLU A 51 9.28 -9.70 8.04
CA GLU A 51 9.46 -11.13 7.78
C GLU A 51 8.33 -11.74 6.96
N LEU A 52 7.16 -11.12 6.97
CA LEU A 52 5.95 -11.63 6.30
C LEU A 52 5.76 -11.09 4.90
N ALA A 53 6.12 -9.83 4.65
CA ALA A 53 5.89 -9.17 3.39
C ALA A 53 6.98 -9.46 2.36
N ASP A 54 6.62 -9.36 1.08
CA ASP A 54 7.57 -9.53 -0.03
C ASP A 54 8.37 -8.26 -0.28
N TYR A 55 7.74 -7.09 -0.11
CA TYR A 55 8.35 -5.76 -0.25
C TYR A 55 7.94 -4.85 0.88
N ILE A 56 8.86 -4.03 1.34
CA ILE A 56 8.67 -3.14 2.50
C ILE A 56 8.95 -1.70 2.10
N MET A 57 8.06 -0.80 2.50
CA MET A 57 8.28 0.65 2.50
C MET A 57 8.17 1.14 3.94
N GLU A 58 9.25 1.72 4.46
CA GLU A 58 9.27 2.25 5.82
C GLU A 58 8.85 3.72 5.86
N VAL A 59 8.07 4.08 6.86
CA VAL A 59 7.69 5.47 7.17
C VAL A 59 8.10 5.82 8.58
N PRO A 60 8.36 7.10 8.89
CA PRO A 60 8.69 7.53 10.24
C PRO A 60 7.58 7.19 11.24
N ASN A 61 7.97 6.94 12.49
CA ASN A 61 7.01 6.79 13.58
C ASN A 61 6.35 8.15 13.87
N THR A 62 5.05 8.23 13.65
CA THR A 62 4.26 9.45 13.84
C THR A 62 3.04 9.16 14.70
N PRO A 63 2.45 10.18 15.36
CA PRO A 63 1.15 10.02 16.01
C PRO A 63 0.11 9.44 15.07
N GLU A 64 -0.77 8.58 15.57
CA GLU A 64 -1.77 7.88 14.76
C GLU A 64 -2.63 8.84 13.93
N THR A 65 -2.95 10.02 14.48
CA THR A 65 -3.73 11.06 13.79
C THR A 65 -3.04 11.64 12.55
N LEU A 66 -1.71 11.60 12.49
CA LEU A 66 -0.89 12.08 11.37
C LEU A 66 -0.43 10.95 10.43
N SER A 67 -0.66 9.71 10.80
CA SER A 67 -0.25 8.54 10.03
C SER A 67 -0.76 8.57 8.58
N PRO A 68 -1.98 8.98 8.27
CA PRO A 68 -2.45 9.06 6.88
C PRO A 68 -1.59 9.97 5.99
N LEU A 69 -1.02 11.05 6.53
CA LEU A 69 -0.17 11.97 5.77
C LEU A 69 1.14 11.30 5.35
N VAL A 70 1.80 10.59 6.27
CA VAL A 70 3.09 9.94 5.98
C VAL A 70 2.93 8.66 5.16
N THR A 71 1.81 7.94 5.28
CA THR A 71 1.55 6.74 4.48
C THR A 71 1.11 7.06 3.05
N THR A 72 0.52 8.22 2.82
CA THR A 72 0.11 8.66 1.48
C THR A 72 1.30 8.89 0.56
N ILE A 73 2.41 9.42 1.06
CA ILE A 73 3.59 9.74 0.25
C ILE A 73 4.17 8.51 -0.46
N PRO A 74 4.52 7.40 0.22
CA PRO A 74 5.03 6.22 -0.46
C PRO A 74 4.01 5.59 -1.41
N LEU A 75 2.71 5.67 -1.11
CA LEU A 75 1.66 5.16 -2.00
C LEU A 75 1.55 5.99 -3.28
N GLN A 76 1.68 7.32 -3.20
CA GLN A 76 1.73 8.20 -4.36
C GLN A 76 2.96 7.92 -5.22
N LEU A 77 4.14 7.73 -4.60
CA LEU A 77 5.36 7.36 -5.32
C LEU A 77 5.24 5.99 -5.99
N LEU A 78 4.66 5.01 -5.32
CA LEU A 78 4.40 3.70 -5.90
C LEU A 78 3.48 3.81 -7.14
N SER A 79 2.39 4.56 -7.03
CA SER A 79 1.47 4.79 -8.16
C SER A 79 2.15 5.50 -9.32
N TYR A 80 2.97 6.50 -9.04
CA TYR A 80 3.76 7.21 -10.04
C TYR A 80 4.70 6.27 -10.80
N HIS A 81 5.48 5.47 -10.09
CA HIS A 81 6.43 4.54 -10.71
C HIS A 81 5.73 3.45 -11.51
N ILE A 82 4.61 2.92 -11.02
CA ILE A 82 3.79 1.94 -11.78
C ILE A 82 3.27 2.57 -13.07
N ALA A 83 2.76 3.79 -13.00
CA ALA A 83 2.27 4.50 -14.19
C ALA A 83 3.37 4.72 -15.22
N LEU A 84 4.58 5.10 -14.81
CA LEU A 84 5.73 5.23 -15.70
C LEU A 84 6.11 3.90 -16.35
N MET A 85 6.17 2.82 -15.57
CA MET A 85 6.50 1.49 -16.07
C MET A 85 5.48 0.99 -17.10
N LEU A 86 4.22 1.35 -16.93
CA LEU A 86 3.13 1.01 -17.87
C LEU A 86 3.02 2.00 -19.04
N GLY A 87 3.89 3.01 -19.12
CA GLY A 87 3.85 4.03 -20.17
C GLY A 87 2.64 4.95 -20.10
N ARG A 88 2.05 5.12 -18.90
CA ARG A 88 0.88 5.97 -18.69
C ARG A 88 1.29 7.42 -18.41
N ASN A 89 0.42 8.35 -18.81
CA ASN A 89 0.60 9.76 -18.46
C ASN A 89 0.14 10.00 -17.03
N VAL A 90 1.07 10.41 -16.15
CA VAL A 90 0.79 10.64 -14.73
C VAL A 90 0.08 11.97 -14.46
N ASP A 91 0.25 12.96 -15.35
CA ASP A 91 -0.36 14.28 -15.21
C ASP A 91 -1.76 14.36 -15.82
N GLN A 92 -2.00 13.56 -16.85
CA GLN A 92 -3.29 13.49 -17.57
C GLN A 92 -3.71 12.03 -17.74
N PRO A 93 -4.21 11.41 -16.67
CA PRO A 93 -4.66 10.03 -16.75
C PRO A 93 -5.78 9.86 -17.76
N ARG A 94 -5.72 8.75 -18.51
CA ARG A 94 -6.77 8.40 -19.47
C ARG A 94 -8.12 8.23 -18.74
N ASN A 95 -9.18 8.76 -19.31
CA ASN A 95 -10.55 8.71 -18.77
C ASN A 95 -10.77 9.52 -17.47
N LEU A 96 -9.79 10.30 -17.04
CA LEU A 96 -9.92 11.17 -15.88
C LEU A 96 -9.59 12.60 -16.27
N ALA A 97 -10.30 13.54 -15.69
CA ALA A 97 -10.03 14.98 -15.84
C ALA A 97 -10.03 15.64 -14.48
N LYS A 98 -9.14 16.63 -14.30
CA LYS A 98 -9.07 17.42 -13.07
C LYS A 98 -10.32 18.28 -12.90
N ALA A 99 -10.87 18.74 -14.01
CA ALA A 99 -12.14 19.47 -14.07
C ALA A 99 -12.84 19.17 -15.38
N VAL A 100 -14.15 19.07 -15.36
CA VAL A 100 -14.98 18.94 -16.55
C VAL A 100 -15.81 20.21 -16.66
N THR A 101 -15.64 20.90 -17.80
CA THR A 101 -16.43 22.09 -18.13
C THR A 101 -17.39 21.71 -19.24
N VAL A 102 -18.68 21.97 -19.04
CA VAL A 102 -19.73 21.76 -20.05
C VAL A 102 -20.26 23.13 -20.45
N GLU A 103 -20.16 23.41 -21.73
CA GLU A 103 -20.73 24.61 -22.34
C GLU A 103 -22.12 24.34 -22.91
#